data_719188b7bed0329c083f7825e0609fe3
#
_entry.id   719188b7bed0329c083f7825e0609fe3
#
_cell.length_a   1.000
_cell.length_b   1.000
_cell.length_c   1.000
_cell.angle_alpha   90.00
_cell.angle_beta   90.00
_cell.angle_gamma   90.00
#
_symmetry.space_group_name_H-M   'P 1'
#
loop_
_entity.id
_entity.type
_entity.pdbx_description
1 polymer ?
#
loop_
_entity_poly.entity_id
_entity_poly.type
_entity_poly.pdbx_seq_one_letter_code
_entity_poly.pdbx_strand_id
1 'polypeptide(L)'
;AGVALTPSLYTEMLKNPRVIGVKNSSMPVQDIQTFVSLGGEDHIVFNGPDEQFLGGRLMGARAGIGGTYGAMPELFLKLNQLIADKDLETARELQYAINAIIGKLTSAHGNMYGVIKEVLKINEGLNIGSVRSPLTPVTEEDRPVVEAAAALIRETKERFL
;
A
#
# COMPACT_ATOMS: atom_id res chain seq x y z
N ALA A 1 -12.41 0.37 -14.13
CA ALA A 1 -13.10 -0.29 -15.26
C ALA A 1 -14.62 -0.40 -15.02
N GLY A 2 -15.14 0.07 -13.88
CA GLY A 2 -16.59 0.01 -13.58
C GLY A 2 -17.14 -1.39 -13.31
N VAL A 3 -16.27 -2.39 -13.13
CA VAL A 3 -16.65 -3.76 -12.81
C VAL A 3 -15.98 -4.17 -11.51
N ALA A 4 -16.77 -4.68 -10.57
CA ALA A 4 -16.27 -5.28 -9.33
C ALA A 4 -15.99 -6.79 -9.54
N LEU A 5 -14.94 -7.28 -8.92
CA LEU A 5 -14.71 -8.72 -8.83
C LEU A 5 -15.65 -9.30 -7.77
N THR A 6 -16.69 -10.00 -8.24
CA THR A 6 -17.63 -10.68 -7.34
C THR A 6 -17.12 -12.07 -6.95
N PRO A 7 -17.60 -12.67 -5.84
CA PRO A 7 -17.26 -14.03 -5.45
C PRO A 7 -17.53 -15.05 -6.58
N SER A 8 -18.66 -14.92 -7.29
CA SER A 8 -19.01 -15.81 -8.41
C SER A 8 -18.06 -15.65 -9.60
N LEU A 9 -17.69 -14.40 -9.94
CA LEU A 9 -16.72 -14.15 -11.01
C LEU A 9 -15.33 -14.70 -10.64
N TYR A 10 -14.90 -14.50 -9.39
CA TYR A 10 -13.61 -15.06 -8.94
C TYR A 10 -13.61 -16.59 -9.00
N THR A 11 -14.68 -17.25 -8.53
CA THR A 11 -14.81 -18.70 -8.63
C THR A 11 -14.74 -19.18 -10.08
N GLU A 12 -15.34 -18.46 -11.02
CA GLU A 12 -15.25 -18.80 -12.44
C GLU A 12 -13.82 -18.62 -12.99
N MET A 13 -13.14 -17.54 -12.58
CA MET A 13 -11.75 -17.28 -12.99
C MET A 13 -10.78 -18.38 -12.48
N LEU A 14 -11.01 -18.92 -11.28
CA LEU A 14 -10.20 -19.98 -10.68
C LEU A 14 -10.21 -21.29 -11.47
N LYS A 15 -11.18 -21.49 -12.37
CA LYS A 15 -11.19 -22.64 -13.29
C LYS A 15 -10.06 -22.57 -14.33
N ASN A 16 -9.47 -21.40 -14.55
CA ASN A 16 -8.33 -21.24 -15.41
C ASN A 16 -7.03 -21.48 -14.60
N PRO A 17 -6.23 -22.50 -14.93
CA PRO A 17 -5.01 -22.84 -14.18
C PRO A 17 -3.91 -21.77 -14.24
N ARG A 18 -4.06 -20.75 -15.08
CA ARG A 18 -3.14 -19.60 -15.12
C ARG A 18 -3.51 -18.51 -14.10
N VAL A 19 -4.68 -18.58 -13.50
CA VAL A 19 -5.09 -17.68 -12.42
C VAL A 19 -4.56 -18.25 -11.11
N ILE A 20 -3.52 -17.64 -10.59
CA ILE A 20 -2.82 -18.09 -9.37
C ILE A 20 -3.24 -17.30 -8.12
N GLY A 21 -4.12 -16.33 -8.28
CA GLY A 21 -4.59 -15.50 -7.15
C GLY A 21 -5.16 -14.16 -7.57
N VAL A 22 -5.30 -13.28 -6.61
CA VAL A 22 -5.86 -11.94 -6.80
C VAL A 22 -5.14 -10.89 -5.95
N LYS A 23 -4.96 -9.69 -6.50
CA LYS A 23 -4.74 -8.47 -5.71
C LYS A 23 -6.09 -7.84 -5.43
N ASN A 24 -6.52 -7.83 -4.17
CA ASN A 24 -7.76 -7.18 -3.78
C ASN A 24 -7.52 -5.71 -3.43
N SER A 25 -8.09 -4.80 -4.19
CA SER A 25 -8.00 -3.35 -3.97
C SER A 25 -9.32 -2.72 -3.52
N SER A 26 -10.31 -3.54 -3.11
CA SER A 26 -11.52 -3.04 -2.47
C SER A 26 -11.21 -2.58 -1.03
N MET A 27 -12.00 -1.63 -0.53
CA MET A 27 -11.83 -1.12 0.84
C MET A 27 -12.33 -2.08 1.92
N PRO A 28 -13.43 -2.86 1.74
CA PRO A 28 -13.85 -3.82 2.76
C PRO A 28 -12.78 -4.91 2.94
N VAL A 29 -12.17 -4.96 4.12
CA VAL A 29 -11.18 -6.02 4.44
C VAL A 29 -11.80 -7.42 4.44
N GLN A 30 -13.12 -7.51 4.61
CA GLN A 30 -13.89 -8.75 4.49
C GLN A 30 -13.71 -9.41 3.11
N ASP A 31 -13.54 -8.63 2.04
CA ASP A 31 -13.35 -9.19 0.70
C ASP A 31 -12.08 -10.05 0.62
N ILE A 32 -11.03 -9.70 1.37
CA ILE A 32 -9.82 -10.51 1.46
C ILE A 32 -10.15 -11.88 2.04
N GLN A 33 -10.88 -11.93 3.17
CA GLN A 33 -11.31 -13.21 3.77
C GLN A 33 -12.15 -14.04 2.77
N THR A 34 -13.05 -13.38 2.04
CA THR A 34 -13.90 -14.04 1.05
C THR A 34 -13.04 -14.68 -0.06
N PHE A 35 -12.09 -13.94 -0.63
CA PHE A 35 -11.23 -14.47 -1.69
C PHE A 35 -10.25 -15.53 -1.18
N VAL A 36 -9.74 -15.40 0.05
CA VAL A 36 -8.93 -16.45 0.70
C VAL A 36 -9.73 -17.74 0.83
N SER A 37 -10.97 -17.67 1.32
CA SER A 37 -11.83 -18.85 1.48
C SER A 37 -12.19 -19.51 0.17
N LEU A 38 -12.41 -18.73 -0.91
CA LEU A 38 -12.73 -19.26 -2.24
C LEU A 38 -11.51 -19.85 -2.95
N GLY A 39 -10.35 -19.22 -2.78
CA GLY A 39 -9.11 -19.66 -3.44
C GLY A 39 -8.43 -20.85 -2.78
N GLY A 40 -8.68 -21.06 -1.48
CA GLY A 40 -8.02 -22.12 -0.71
C GLY A 40 -6.49 -21.89 -0.61
N GLU A 41 -5.76 -22.98 -0.38
CA GLU A 41 -4.30 -22.93 -0.20
C GLU A 41 -3.52 -22.73 -1.51
N ASP A 42 -4.10 -23.10 -2.64
CA ASP A 42 -3.45 -23.06 -3.96
C ASP A 42 -3.42 -21.67 -4.58
N HIS A 43 -4.20 -20.72 -4.06
CA HIS A 43 -4.31 -19.37 -4.63
C HIS A 43 -3.87 -18.29 -3.63
N ILE A 44 -3.21 -17.26 -4.17
CA ILE A 44 -2.66 -16.19 -3.36
C ILE A 44 -3.60 -14.98 -3.39
N VAL A 45 -3.91 -14.43 -2.22
CA VAL A 45 -4.59 -13.15 -2.10
C VAL A 45 -3.60 -12.11 -1.60
N PHE A 46 -3.45 -11.00 -2.34
CA PHE A 46 -2.66 -9.85 -1.93
C PHE A 46 -3.56 -8.71 -1.47
N ASN A 47 -3.18 -8.07 -0.36
CA ASN A 47 -3.78 -6.79 0.05
C ASN A 47 -3.37 -5.66 -0.90
N GLY A 48 -4.32 -4.91 -1.39
CA GLY A 48 -4.10 -3.78 -2.30
C GLY A 48 -4.00 -2.43 -1.60
N PRO A 49 -4.99 -2.02 -0.77
CA PRO A 49 -4.94 -0.73 -0.08
C PRO A 49 -3.88 -0.73 1.01
N ASP A 50 -2.92 0.20 0.91
CA ASP A 50 -1.80 0.34 1.84
C ASP A 50 -2.28 0.64 3.25
N GLU A 51 -3.36 1.40 3.37
CA GLU A 51 -3.99 1.89 4.59
C GLU A 51 -4.55 0.78 5.48
N GLN A 52 -4.80 -0.40 4.92
CA GLN A 52 -5.34 -1.55 5.66
C GLN A 52 -4.45 -2.79 5.59
N PHE A 53 -3.14 -2.62 5.37
CA PHE A 53 -2.21 -3.75 5.24
C PHE A 53 -2.28 -4.70 6.44
N LEU A 54 -2.25 -4.19 7.67
CA LEU A 54 -2.39 -4.98 8.90
C LEU A 54 -3.69 -5.80 8.88
N GLY A 55 -4.82 -5.15 8.60
CA GLY A 55 -6.12 -5.81 8.53
C GLY A 55 -6.17 -6.89 7.46
N GLY A 56 -5.65 -6.59 6.26
CA GLY A 56 -5.57 -7.54 5.16
C GLY A 56 -4.73 -8.76 5.48
N ARG A 57 -3.57 -8.58 6.13
CA ARG A 57 -2.72 -9.68 6.59
C ARG A 57 -3.42 -10.57 7.62
N LEU A 58 -4.14 -9.97 8.57
CA LEU A 58 -4.89 -10.71 9.59
C LEU A 58 -6.09 -11.46 8.98
N MET A 59 -6.66 -10.98 7.87
CA MET A 59 -7.71 -11.68 7.12
C MET A 59 -7.19 -12.72 6.14
N GLY A 60 -5.89 -13.00 6.12
CA GLY A 60 -5.29 -14.07 5.36
C GLY A 60 -4.59 -13.68 4.05
N ALA A 61 -4.48 -12.39 3.74
CA ALA A 61 -3.62 -11.96 2.63
C ALA A 61 -2.17 -12.40 2.90
N ARG A 62 -1.52 -13.03 1.93
CA ARG A 62 -0.13 -13.52 2.11
C ARG A 62 0.91 -12.42 2.02
N ALA A 63 0.60 -11.32 1.33
CA ALA A 63 1.46 -10.14 1.18
C ALA A 63 0.60 -8.94 0.75
N GLY A 64 1.26 -7.83 0.38
CA GLY A 64 0.60 -6.66 -0.17
C GLY A 64 1.29 -6.15 -1.44
N ILE A 65 0.52 -5.47 -2.27
CA ILE A 65 1.01 -4.75 -3.45
C ILE A 65 0.36 -3.37 -3.42
N GLY A 66 1.11 -2.35 -3.05
CA GLY A 66 0.59 -1.00 -2.88
C GLY A 66 1.44 0.08 -3.51
N GLY A 67 0.84 1.25 -3.69
CA GLY A 67 1.44 2.37 -4.38
C GLY A 67 2.53 3.11 -3.59
N THR A 68 2.47 3.07 -2.26
CA THR A 68 3.38 3.83 -1.40
C THR A 68 4.61 3.03 -0.94
N TYR A 69 4.64 1.73 -1.19
CA TYR A 69 5.76 0.86 -0.79
C TYR A 69 7.10 1.30 -1.38
N GLY A 70 7.09 1.88 -2.58
CA GLY A 70 8.31 2.39 -3.20
C GLY A 70 8.96 3.56 -2.45
N ALA A 71 8.21 4.31 -1.64
CA ALA A 71 8.71 5.44 -0.86
C ALA A 71 9.17 5.04 0.56
N MET A 72 8.65 3.92 1.08
CA MET A 72 8.89 3.49 2.47
C MET A 72 8.83 1.96 2.62
N PRO A 73 9.58 1.20 1.81
CA PRO A 73 9.51 -0.27 1.82
C PRO A 73 9.87 -0.85 3.19
N GLU A 74 10.80 -0.24 3.90
CA GLU A 74 11.28 -0.72 5.19
C GLU A 74 10.16 -0.70 6.25
N LEU A 75 9.25 0.29 6.21
CA LEU A 75 8.12 0.37 7.14
C LEU A 75 7.12 -0.77 6.90
N PHE A 76 6.84 -1.12 5.64
CA PHE A 76 5.97 -2.25 5.32
C PHE A 76 6.63 -3.61 5.64
N LEU A 77 7.93 -3.74 5.43
CA LEU A 77 8.69 -4.93 5.84
C LEU A 77 8.66 -5.09 7.36
N LYS A 78 8.89 -4.01 8.10
CA LYS A 78 8.78 -4.00 9.56
C LYS A 78 7.38 -4.35 10.04
N LEU A 79 6.36 -3.74 9.43
CA LEU A 79 4.96 -4.05 9.74
C LEU A 79 4.65 -5.54 9.51
N ASN A 80 5.10 -6.09 8.38
CA ASN A 80 4.95 -7.52 8.10
C ASN A 80 5.67 -8.40 9.12
N GLN A 81 6.87 -8.01 9.58
CA GLN A 81 7.60 -8.72 10.62
C GLN A 81 6.85 -8.70 11.95
N LEU A 82 6.37 -7.54 12.39
CA LEU A 82 5.59 -7.39 13.63
C LEU A 82 4.33 -8.28 13.63
N ILE A 83 3.67 -8.40 12.48
CA ILE A 83 2.51 -9.30 12.33
C ILE A 83 2.95 -10.77 12.50
N ALA A 84 4.07 -11.16 11.89
CA ALA A 84 4.60 -12.52 12.01
C ALA A 84 5.01 -12.86 13.46
N ASP A 85 5.58 -11.89 14.16
CA ASP A 85 5.99 -11.99 15.56
C ASP A 85 4.80 -11.89 16.54
N LYS A 86 3.58 -11.60 16.02
CA LYS A 86 2.34 -11.40 16.80
C LYS A 86 2.38 -10.17 17.72
N ASP A 87 3.29 -9.24 17.50
CA ASP A 87 3.29 -7.93 18.16
C ASP A 87 2.28 -6.99 17.49
N LEU A 88 1.01 -7.27 17.73
CA LEU A 88 -0.09 -6.55 17.09
C LEU A 88 -0.29 -5.14 17.63
N GLU A 89 0.20 -4.84 18.82
CA GLU A 89 0.14 -3.50 19.40
C GLU A 89 1.08 -2.56 18.65
N THR A 90 2.35 -2.92 18.55
CA THR A 90 3.33 -2.14 17.77
C THR A 90 2.97 -2.11 16.28
N ALA A 91 2.47 -3.23 15.73
CA ALA A 91 2.00 -3.28 14.34
C ALA A 91 0.87 -2.26 14.06
N ARG A 92 -0.07 -2.11 15.00
CA ARG A 92 -1.15 -1.12 14.89
C ARG A 92 -0.62 0.32 14.93
N GLU A 93 0.32 0.61 15.84
CA GLU A 93 0.95 1.93 15.91
C GLU A 93 1.70 2.27 14.61
N LEU A 94 2.45 1.31 14.07
CA LEU A 94 3.14 1.49 12.80
C LEU A 94 2.16 1.67 11.63
N GLN A 95 1.06 0.91 11.58
CA GLN A 95 0.01 1.11 10.56
C GLN A 95 -0.60 2.52 10.65
N TYR A 96 -0.83 3.05 11.85
CA TYR A 96 -1.33 4.41 12.02
C TYR A 96 -0.32 5.46 11.52
N ALA A 97 0.97 5.26 11.80
CA ALA A 97 2.02 6.14 11.29
C ALA A 97 2.10 6.08 9.74
N ILE A 98 2.02 4.90 9.15
CA ILE A 98 1.95 4.71 7.70
C ILE A 98 0.74 5.45 7.12
N ASN A 99 -0.43 5.34 7.74
CA ASN A 99 -1.65 6.00 7.28
C ASN A 99 -1.53 7.54 7.36
N ALA A 100 -0.85 8.06 8.38
CA ALA A 100 -0.54 9.50 8.47
C ALA A 100 0.38 9.96 7.33
N ILE A 101 1.40 9.15 6.99
CA ILE A 101 2.27 9.40 5.82
C ILE A 101 1.45 9.41 4.54
N ILE A 102 0.60 8.40 4.32
CA ILE A 102 -0.27 8.31 3.13
C ILE A 102 -1.18 9.54 3.03
N GLY A 103 -1.80 9.94 4.15
CA GLY A 103 -2.62 11.15 4.21
C GLY A 103 -1.84 12.41 3.82
N LYS A 104 -0.55 12.50 4.20
CA LYS A 104 0.32 13.60 3.78
C LYS A 104 0.65 13.51 2.29
N LEU A 105 1.05 12.33 1.79
CA LEU A 105 1.36 12.11 0.37
C LEU A 105 0.20 12.44 -0.57
N THR A 106 -1.04 12.24 -0.12
CA THR A 106 -2.25 12.49 -0.90
C THR A 106 -2.83 13.90 -0.73
N SER A 107 -2.27 14.74 0.13
CA SER A 107 -2.77 16.10 0.40
C SER A 107 -2.27 17.18 -0.57
N ALA A 108 -1.40 16.85 -1.51
CA ALA A 108 -0.94 17.74 -2.55
C ALA A 108 -1.99 17.96 -3.66
N HIS A 109 -1.86 19.04 -4.43
CA HIS A 109 -2.63 19.25 -5.66
C HIS A 109 -2.14 18.30 -6.78
N GLY A 110 -0.83 18.05 -6.84
CA GLY A 110 -0.23 17.08 -7.73
C GLY A 110 -0.59 15.64 -7.36
N ASN A 111 -0.48 14.74 -8.34
CA ASN A 111 -0.77 13.33 -8.10
C ASN A 111 0.20 12.71 -7.08
N MET A 112 -0.30 11.83 -6.21
CA MET A 112 0.48 11.15 -5.17
C MET A 112 1.78 10.51 -5.71
N TYR A 113 1.77 9.91 -6.89
CA TYR A 113 2.98 9.33 -7.46
C TYR A 113 4.03 10.39 -7.85
N GLY A 114 3.60 11.61 -8.18
CA GLY A 114 4.48 12.75 -8.35
C GLY A 114 5.14 13.13 -7.01
N VAL A 115 4.33 13.20 -5.95
CA VAL A 115 4.83 13.48 -4.58
C VAL A 115 5.83 12.40 -4.14
N ILE A 116 5.54 11.12 -4.35
CA ILE A 116 6.45 10.00 -4.04
C ILE A 116 7.78 10.16 -4.77
N LYS A 117 7.79 10.55 -6.04
CA LYS A 117 9.02 10.76 -6.80
C LYS A 117 9.88 11.90 -6.25
N GLU A 118 9.26 12.99 -5.84
CA GLU A 118 9.97 14.10 -5.19
C GLU A 118 10.47 13.71 -3.79
N VAL A 119 9.70 12.94 -3.02
CA VAL A 119 10.12 12.37 -1.73
C VAL A 119 11.36 11.47 -1.90
N LEU A 120 11.37 10.59 -2.90
CA LEU A 120 12.52 9.74 -3.22
C LEU A 120 13.75 10.56 -3.59
N LYS A 121 13.57 11.68 -4.29
CA LYS A 121 14.66 12.61 -4.60
C LYS A 121 15.25 13.25 -3.34
N ILE A 122 14.39 13.65 -2.37
CA ILE A 122 14.82 14.25 -1.11
C ILE A 122 15.51 13.21 -0.21
N ASN A 123 14.88 12.06 0.00
CA ASN A 123 15.33 11.09 0.99
C ASN A 123 16.45 10.17 0.49
N GLU A 124 16.44 9.83 -0.80
CA GLU A 124 17.32 8.80 -1.38
C GLU A 124 18.20 9.35 -2.51
N GLY A 125 18.07 10.62 -2.89
CA GLY A 125 18.80 11.21 -4.02
C GLY A 125 18.33 10.69 -5.39
N LEU A 126 17.22 9.99 -5.49
CA LEU A 126 16.72 9.37 -6.72
C LEU A 126 15.88 10.34 -7.54
N ASN A 127 16.50 10.97 -8.52
CA ASN A 127 15.78 11.84 -9.48
C ASN A 127 15.26 11.01 -10.66
N ILE A 128 14.00 10.53 -10.55
CA ILE A 128 13.31 9.70 -11.56
C ILE A 128 12.29 10.47 -12.40
N GLY A 129 12.36 11.81 -12.36
CA GLY A 129 11.51 12.70 -13.15
C GLY A 129 10.07 12.79 -12.64
N SER A 130 9.21 13.47 -13.43
CA SER A 130 7.81 13.72 -13.08
C SER A 130 6.89 12.55 -13.47
N VAL A 131 5.59 12.71 -13.23
CA VAL A 131 4.55 11.81 -13.71
C VAL A 131 4.20 12.11 -15.18
N ARG A 132 3.66 11.10 -15.88
CA ARG A 132 3.15 11.27 -17.25
C ARG A 132 1.68 11.67 -17.25
N SER A 133 1.24 12.36 -18.28
CA SER A 133 -0.18 12.55 -18.56
C SER A 133 -0.92 11.19 -18.55
N PRO A 134 -2.15 11.09 -18.02
CA PRO A 134 -3.02 12.17 -17.55
C PRO A 134 -2.82 12.58 -16.08
N LEU A 135 -1.78 12.09 -15.39
CA LEU A 135 -1.55 12.43 -13.98
C LEU A 135 -1.06 13.88 -13.86
N THR A 136 -1.60 14.60 -12.88
CA THR A 136 -1.21 15.99 -12.59
C THR A 136 0.19 16.03 -11.97
N PRO A 137 1.15 16.76 -12.54
CA PRO A 137 2.48 16.91 -11.96
C PRO A 137 2.44 17.72 -10.67
N VAL A 138 3.43 17.50 -9.82
CA VAL A 138 3.71 18.33 -8.64
C VAL A 138 4.23 19.70 -9.07
N THR A 139 3.80 20.76 -8.40
CA THR A 139 4.21 22.14 -8.62
C THR A 139 4.96 22.70 -7.40
N GLU A 140 5.49 23.93 -7.52
CA GLU A 140 6.15 24.59 -6.38
C GLU A 140 5.19 24.83 -5.19
N GLU A 141 3.90 24.94 -5.44
CA GLU A 141 2.87 25.06 -4.39
C GLU A 141 2.77 23.79 -3.52
N ASP A 142 3.11 22.63 -4.07
CA ASP A 142 3.10 21.34 -3.37
C ASP A 142 4.38 21.09 -2.56
N ARG A 143 5.41 21.92 -2.73
CA ARG A 143 6.73 21.74 -2.10
C ARG A 143 6.66 21.55 -0.58
N PRO A 144 5.89 22.34 0.19
CA PRO A 144 5.77 22.14 1.64
C PRO A 144 5.17 20.77 2.00
N VAL A 145 4.26 20.26 1.18
CA VAL A 145 3.66 18.91 1.37
C VAL A 145 4.70 17.83 1.13
N VAL A 146 5.48 17.95 0.05
CA VAL A 146 6.55 17.00 -0.30
C VAL A 146 7.60 16.95 0.81
N GLU A 147 8.10 18.10 1.27
CA GLU A 147 9.10 18.22 2.34
C GLU A 147 8.58 17.62 3.66
N ALA A 148 7.32 17.92 4.03
CA ALA A 148 6.69 17.36 5.22
C ALA A 148 6.49 15.85 5.12
N ALA A 149 6.10 15.32 3.96
CA ALA A 149 5.98 13.87 3.75
C ALA A 149 7.35 13.17 3.84
N ALA A 150 8.39 13.77 3.24
CA ALA A 150 9.75 13.26 3.32
C ALA A 150 10.28 13.22 4.75
N ALA A 151 10.03 14.26 5.53
CA ALA A 151 10.40 14.32 6.94
C ALA A 151 9.67 13.27 7.76
N LEU A 152 8.34 13.17 7.60
CA LEU A 152 7.50 12.22 8.34
C LEU A 152 7.92 10.76 8.08
N ILE A 153 8.33 10.42 6.86
CA ILE A 153 8.88 9.09 6.54
C ILE A 153 10.18 8.84 7.32
N ARG A 154 11.11 9.79 7.34
CA ARG A 154 12.39 9.63 8.10
C ARG A 154 12.13 9.46 9.60
N GLU A 155 11.32 10.34 10.20
CA GLU A 155 10.95 10.27 11.61
C GLU A 155 10.28 8.94 11.98
N THR A 156 9.42 8.43 11.09
CA THR A 156 8.76 7.14 11.29
C THR A 156 9.76 6.00 11.19
N LYS A 157 10.70 6.04 10.24
CA LYS A 157 11.79 5.06 10.15
C LYS A 157 12.64 5.07 11.43
N GLU A 158 13.05 6.24 11.92
CA GLU A 158 13.84 6.38 13.16
C GLU A 158 13.12 5.83 14.39
N ARG A 159 11.78 5.93 14.43
CA ARG A 159 10.98 5.43 15.56
C ARG A 159 10.81 3.92 15.55
N PHE A 160 10.68 3.27 14.41
CA PHE A 160 10.26 1.87 14.32
C PHE A 160 11.33 0.89 13.82
N LEU A 161 12.42 1.37 13.23
CA LEU A 161 13.49 0.53 12.71
C LEU A 161 14.69 0.51 13.63
#